data_b66bfbb22e95a8b25af3dfeb6e1df548
#
_entry.id   b66bfbb22e95a8b25af3dfeb6e1df548
#
_cell.length_a   1.000
_cell.length_b   1.000
_cell.length_c   1.000
_cell.angle_alpha   90.00
_cell.angle_beta   90.00
_cell.angle_gamma   90.00
#
_symmetry.space_group_name_H-M   'P 1'
#
loop_
_entity.id
_entity.type
_entity.pdbx_description
1 polymer ?
#
loop_
_entity_poly.entity_id
_entity_poly.type
_entity_poly.pdbx_seq_one_letter_code
_entity_poly.pdbx_strand_id
1 'polypeptide(L)'
;MKWVDAWEERFYGNPNSVISGIKGGKSVRVEVYCETEEGALEIQEQFGGTVRELKSRNWVAMSAPKAEPLMIRDRLIISQVEVAEGTYPDKKVIVVPPEMAFGTGDHPTTATCLRLLVDHSESVPSGWSFLDLGTGSGVLAIAGRLLGAGKVKAFDFDAKAVEVAAQNIERNQITGIEIFEADVFEWENSQKFQVVAANLFSTVLVGALPLMTKWIERKGRLILSGILAEQWQEVLDKAEECGFQLVSDKKIGKWMTASFDAS
;
A
#
# COMPACT_ATOMS: atom_id res chain seq x y z
N MET A 1 -18.12 10.84 11.83
CA MET A 1 -17.24 10.25 10.83
C MET A 1 -16.44 11.28 10.03
N LYS A 2 -16.97 12.45 9.70
CA LYS A 2 -16.26 13.53 8.99
C LYS A 2 -14.92 14.01 9.61
N TRP A 3 -14.67 13.71 10.89
CA TRP A 3 -13.48 14.23 11.60
C TRP A 3 -12.25 13.33 11.49
N VAL A 4 -12.40 12.00 11.36
CA VAL A 4 -11.26 11.06 11.21
C VAL A 4 -10.58 11.33 9.88
N ASP A 5 -11.36 11.38 8.81
CA ASP A 5 -10.86 11.53 7.44
C ASP A 5 -10.15 12.89 7.25
N ALA A 6 -10.70 13.98 7.86
CA ALA A 6 -10.08 15.31 7.85
C ALA A 6 -8.73 15.35 8.60
N TRP A 7 -8.55 14.53 9.64
CA TRP A 7 -7.29 14.44 10.35
C TRP A 7 -6.30 13.52 9.65
N GLU A 8 -6.75 12.41 9.05
CA GLU A 8 -5.94 11.54 8.19
C GLU A 8 -5.38 12.33 7.00
N GLU A 9 -6.19 13.16 6.34
CA GLU A 9 -5.76 14.03 5.24
C GLU A 9 -4.76 15.10 5.70
N ARG A 10 -4.96 15.70 6.89
CA ARG A 10 -4.14 16.80 7.42
C ARG A 10 -2.77 16.33 7.90
N PHE A 11 -2.66 15.09 8.38
CA PHE A 11 -1.41 14.47 8.80
C PHE A 11 -0.89 13.46 7.76
N TYR A 12 -1.43 13.53 6.54
CA TYR A 12 -0.95 12.72 5.43
C TYR A 12 0.53 12.95 5.17
N GLY A 13 1.28 11.86 5.04
CA GLY A 13 2.74 11.91 4.87
C GLY A 13 3.51 12.19 6.17
N ASN A 14 2.84 12.36 7.31
CA ASN A 14 3.53 12.40 8.61
C ASN A 14 3.57 10.97 9.20
N PRO A 15 4.71 10.26 9.09
CA PRO A 15 4.83 8.87 9.56
C PRO A 15 4.69 8.75 11.08
N ASN A 16 4.75 9.87 11.78
CA ASN A 16 4.73 9.96 13.24
C ASN A 16 3.33 10.26 13.79
N SER A 17 2.26 10.15 12.99
CA SER A 17 0.90 10.40 13.46
C SER A 17 0.06 9.12 13.52
N VAL A 18 -0.69 8.95 14.62
CA VAL A 18 -1.66 7.87 14.79
C VAL A 18 -3.03 8.48 15.08
N ILE A 19 -4.01 8.14 14.24
CA ILE A 19 -5.38 8.60 14.38
C ILE A 19 -6.27 7.41 14.75
N SER A 20 -6.91 7.49 15.90
CA SER A 20 -7.75 6.41 16.41
C SER A 20 -9.12 6.91 16.86
N GLY A 21 -10.18 6.21 16.48
CA GLY A 21 -11.53 6.44 16.94
C GLY A 21 -11.71 5.98 18.40
N ILE A 22 -12.36 6.79 19.25
CA ILE A 22 -12.70 6.39 20.60
C ILE A 22 -13.96 5.53 20.56
N LYS A 23 -13.87 4.28 21.07
CA LYS A 23 -14.98 3.33 21.10
C LYS A 23 -16.20 3.93 21.80
N GLY A 24 -17.34 4.03 21.10
CA GLY A 24 -18.61 4.55 21.63
C GLY A 24 -18.80 6.06 21.54
N GLY A 25 -17.84 6.81 20.99
CA GLY A 25 -17.87 8.29 20.89
C GLY A 25 -17.86 8.82 19.45
N LYS A 26 -18.25 10.08 19.32
CA LYS A 26 -18.07 10.88 18.10
C LYS A 26 -16.68 11.55 18.05
N SER A 27 -15.79 11.20 18.96
CA SER A 27 -14.49 11.84 19.17
C SER A 27 -13.37 10.98 18.56
N VAL A 28 -12.35 11.65 18.07
CA VAL A 28 -11.14 11.08 17.50
C VAL A 28 -9.97 11.44 18.40
N ARG A 29 -9.07 10.50 18.63
CA ARG A 29 -7.78 10.75 19.24
C ARG A 29 -6.74 10.82 18.13
N VAL A 30 -6.01 11.93 18.11
CA VAL A 30 -4.85 12.13 17.25
C VAL A 30 -3.62 12.16 18.15
N GLU A 31 -2.65 11.29 17.90
CA GLU A 31 -1.37 11.23 18.58
C GLU A 31 -0.28 11.50 17.55
N VAL A 32 0.55 12.52 17.79
CA VAL A 32 1.67 12.88 16.91
C VAL A 32 2.95 12.70 17.72
N TYR A 33 3.86 11.91 17.17
CA TYR A 33 5.15 11.62 17.80
C TYR A 33 6.21 12.55 17.21
N CYS A 34 6.88 13.32 18.03
CA CYS A 34 7.92 14.25 17.64
C CYS A 34 9.27 13.81 18.21
N GLU A 35 10.33 13.97 17.44
CA GLU A 35 11.69 13.65 17.88
C GLU A 35 12.25 14.68 18.86
N THR A 36 11.72 15.91 18.81
CA THR A 36 12.14 17.02 19.65
C THR A 36 10.96 17.61 20.44
N GLU A 37 11.26 18.19 21.61
CA GLU A 37 10.26 18.90 22.42
C GLU A 37 9.73 20.14 21.67
N GLU A 38 10.59 20.86 20.93
CA GLU A 38 10.20 22.02 20.13
C GLU A 38 9.16 21.64 19.06
N GLY A 39 9.38 20.56 18.30
CA GLY A 39 8.41 20.08 17.34
C GLY A 39 7.08 19.65 17.97
N ALA A 40 7.12 19.08 19.18
CA ALA A 40 5.89 18.73 19.90
C ALA A 40 5.11 19.99 20.38
N LEU A 41 5.82 21.04 20.78
CA LEU A 41 5.21 22.30 21.18
C LEU A 41 4.60 23.06 19.99
N GLU A 42 5.23 23.02 18.81
CA GLU A 42 4.67 23.59 17.57
C GLU A 42 3.34 22.91 17.20
N ILE A 43 3.28 21.59 17.26
CA ILE A 43 2.05 20.83 17.03
C ILE A 43 0.98 21.17 18.07
N GLN A 44 1.36 21.32 19.33
CA GLN A 44 0.45 21.72 20.40
C GLN A 44 -0.10 23.13 20.18
N GLU A 45 0.73 24.08 19.75
CA GLU A 45 0.30 25.45 19.48
C GLU A 45 -0.69 25.49 18.31
N GLN A 46 -0.43 24.69 17.27
CA GLN A 46 -1.27 24.69 16.07
C GLN A 46 -2.60 23.95 16.25
N PHE A 47 -2.62 22.86 17.02
CA PHE A 47 -3.79 21.95 17.08
C PHE A 47 -4.35 21.78 18.50
N GLY A 48 -3.71 22.35 19.51
CA GLY A 48 -4.05 22.10 20.89
C GLY A 48 -3.58 20.72 21.37
N GLY A 49 -4.09 20.29 22.52
CA GLY A 49 -3.76 18.98 23.07
C GLY A 49 -2.73 19.05 24.22
N THR A 50 -2.07 17.93 24.49
CA THR A 50 -1.10 17.81 25.59
C THR A 50 0.16 17.13 25.09
N VAL A 51 1.32 17.72 25.40
CA VAL A 51 2.62 17.11 25.16
C VAL A 51 2.97 16.18 26.34
N ARG A 52 3.52 15.01 26.03
CA ARG A 52 4.02 14.05 27.02
C ARG A 52 5.35 13.49 26.56
N GLU A 53 6.34 13.48 27.44
CA GLU A 53 7.58 12.78 27.18
C GLU A 53 7.35 11.26 27.21
N LEU A 54 7.72 10.59 26.12
CA LEU A 54 7.74 9.13 26.04
C LEU A 54 9.14 8.65 26.40
N LYS A 55 9.30 8.07 27.60
CA LYS A 55 10.55 7.39 27.94
C LYS A 55 10.76 6.25 26.96
N SER A 56 11.94 6.20 26.31
CA SER A 56 12.29 5.17 25.33
C SER A 56 12.17 3.78 25.96
N ARG A 57 11.05 3.16 25.81
CA ARG A 57 10.88 1.72 25.97
C ARG A 57 10.75 1.13 24.57
N ASN A 58 11.41 0.01 24.35
CA ASN A 58 11.38 -0.76 23.11
C ASN A 58 9.92 -1.12 22.71
N TRP A 59 9.19 -0.18 22.14
CA TRP A 59 7.78 -0.30 21.77
C TRP A 59 7.58 -1.36 20.69
N VAL A 60 8.58 -1.52 19.80
CA VAL A 60 8.55 -2.51 18.72
C VAL A 60 8.47 -3.94 19.29
N ALA A 61 9.07 -4.20 20.46
CA ALA A 61 9.07 -5.54 21.07
C ALA A 61 7.84 -5.84 21.95
N MET A 62 7.08 -4.82 22.39
CA MET A 62 5.99 -5.00 23.38
C MET A 62 4.59 -4.82 22.81
N SER A 63 4.41 -4.26 21.62
CA SER A 63 3.09 -3.88 21.08
C SER A 63 2.66 -4.63 19.85
N ALA A 64 3.48 -5.52 19.29
CA ALA A 64 3.02 -6.41 18.24
C ALA A 64 2.33 -7.61 18.92
N PRO A 65 0.98 -7.72 18.90
CA PRO A 65 0.41 -9.04 18.95
C PRO A 65 1.13 -9.81 17.83
N LYS A 66 1.57 -11.05 18.07
CA LYS A 66 2.05 -11.94 17.01
C LYS A 66 0.89 -12.01 16.01
N ALA A 67 0.90 -11.16 15.01
CA ALA A 67 -0.09 -11.21 13.96
C ALA A 67 0.09 -12.58 13.30
N GLU A 68 -0.96 -13.39 13.32
CA GLU A 68 -0.92 -14.66 12.62
C GLU A 68 -0.62 -14.38 11.15
N PRO A 69 0.23 -15.18 10.50
CA PRO A 69 0.53 -15.00 9.09
C PRO A 69 -0.75 -14.98 8.26
N LEU A 70 -0.89 -13.97 7.41
CA LEU A 70 -2.05 -13.79 6.56
C LEU A 70 -1.95 -14.67 5.31
N MET A 71 -2.90 -15.57 5.14
CA MET A 71 -3.03 -16.36 3.92
C MET A 71 -3.77 -15.57 2.83
N ILE A 72 -3.14 -15.44 1.67
CA ILE A 72 -3.72 -14.82 0.47
C ILE A 72 -4.01 -15.89 -0.56
N ARG A 73 -5.29 -16.15 -0.80
CA ARG A 73 -5.71 -17.34 -1.55
C ARG A 73 -5.01 -18.57 -0.96
N ASP A 74 -4.69 -19.54 -1.77
CA ASP A 74 -3.86 -20.69 -1.35
C ASP A 74 -2.43 -20.62 -1.92
N ARG A 75 -1.90 -19.42 -2.16
CA ARG A 75 -0.65 -19.18 -2.88
C ARG A 75 0.40 -18.40 -2.09
N LEU A 76 -0.02 -17.38 -1.33
CA LEU A 76 0.90 -16.51 -0.61
C LEU A 76 0.61 -16.53 0.89
N ILE A 77 1.67 -16.44 1.67
CA ILE A 77 1.66 -16.17 3.11
C ILE A 77 2.37 -14.85 3.33
N ILE A 78 1.71 -13.89 3.98
CA ILE A 78 2.34 -12.65 4.42
C ILE A 78 2.58 -12.76 5.92
N SER A 79 3.81 -12.62 6.33
CA SER A 79 4.22 -12.73 7.73
C SER A 79 4.99 -11.49 8.17
N GLN A 80 4.74 -11.05 9.41
CA GLN A 80 5.49 -9.96 10.02
C GLN A 80 6.79 -10.44 10.69
N VAL A 81 6.99 -11.73 10.80
CA VAL A 81 8.16 -12.36 11.41
C VAL A 81 8.68 -13.46 10.52
N GLU A 82 9.96 -13.78 10.70
CA GLU A 82 10.57 -14.92 10.01
C GLU A 82 9.78 -16.22 10.26
N VAL A 83 9.59 -16.97 9.19
CA VAL A 83 8.87 -18.25 9.21
C VAL A 83 9.87 -19.37 8.97
N ALA A 84 9.83 -20.40 9.79
CA ALA A 84 10.71 -21.53 9.64
C ALA A 84 10.51 -22.20 8.27
N GLU A 85 11.61 -22.59 7.64
CA GLU A 85 11.59 -23.29 6.35
C GLU A 85 10.70 -24.55 6.43
N GLY A 86 9.89 -24.77 5.40
CA GLY A 86 8.97 -25.91 5.34
C GLY A 86 7.65 -25.73 6.11
N THR A 87 7.43 -24.62 6.83
CA THR A 87 6.13 -24.38 7.51
C THR A 87 4.97 -24.31 6.51
N TYR A 88 5.21 -23.77 5.32
CA TYR A 88 4.22 -23.65 4.24
C TYR A 88 4.82 -24.21 2.93
N PRO A 89 4.94 -25.54 2.77
CA PRO A 89 5.74 -26.16 1.72
C PRO A 89 5.28 -25.81 0.29
N ASP A 90 3.99 -25.56 0.09
CA ASP A 90 3.39 -25.29 -1.24
C ASP A 90 3.10 -23.82 -1.48
N LYS A 91 3.52 -22.92 -0.58
CA LYS A 91 3.17 -21.51 -0.62
C LYS A 91 4.42 -20.64 -0.71
N LYS A 92 4.26 -19.46 -1.33
CA LYS A 92 5.29 -18.43 -1.31
C LYS A 92 5.11 -17.59 -0.05
N VAL A 93 6.16 -17.52 0.77
CA VAL A 93 6.16 -16.73 2.00
C VAL A 93 6.81 -15.39 1.71
N ILE A 94 6.18 -14.31 2.17
CA ILE A 94 6.71 -12.94 2.12
C ILE A 94 6.79 -12.44 3.56
N VAL A 95 7.99 -12.06 3.99
CA VAL A 95 8.23 -11.49 5.31
C VAL A 95 8.30 -9.98 5.19
N VAL A 96 7.35 -9.29 5.82
CA VAL A 96 7.28 -7.83 5.89
C VAL A 96 7.06 -7.43 7.34
N PRO A 97 8.12 -7.11 8.10
CA PRO A 97 7.99 -6.64 9.47
C PRO A 97 7.17 -5.35 9.57
N PRO A 98 6.53 -5.08 10.71
CA PRO A 98 5.87 -3.82 10.96
C PRO A 98 6.94 -2.73 11.13
N GLU A 99 7.16 -1.97 10.07
CA GLU A 99 8.05 -0.82 10.00
C GLU A 99 7.25 0.46 9.73
N MET A 100 7.94 1.60 9.60
CA MET A 100 7.29 2.91 9.42
C MET A 100 6.67 3.11 8.02
N ALA A 101 6.87 2.17 7.06
CA ALA A 101 6.22 2.23 5.76
C ALA A 101 4.85 1.53 5.76
N PHE A 102 3.89 2.10 5.00
CA PHE A 102 2.56 1.52 4.84
C PHE A 102 2.63 0.20 4.05
N GLY A 103 1.71 -0.73 4.35
CA GLY A 103 1.54 -1.94 3.53
C GLY A 103 2.17 -3.21 4.09
N THR A 104 2.07 -3.45 5.41
CA THR A 104 2.51 -4.72 6.05
C THR A 104 1.71 -5.96 5.61
N GLY A 105 0.75 -5.79 4.70
CA GLY A 105 -0.06 -6.87 4.14
C GLY A 105 -1.36 -7.15 4.87
N ASP A 106 -1.49 -6.81 6.14
CA ASP A 106 -2.67 -7.03 6.99
C ASP A 106 -3.78 -5.99 6.77
N HIS A 107 -3.45 -4.81 6.23
CA HIS A 107 -4.47 -3.83 5.90
C HIS A 107 -5.42 -4.36 4.80
N PRO A 108 -6.75 -4.14 4.91
CA PRO A 108 -7.75 -4.67 3.96
C PRO A 108 -7.47 -4.32 2.50
N THR A 109 -6.94 -3.12 2.22
CA THR A 109 -6.60 -2.67 0.86
C THR A 109 -5.45 -3.49 0.29
N THR A 110 -4.36 -3.64 1.02
CA THR A 110 -3.19 -4.42 0.61
C THR A 110 -3.53 -5.89 0.42
N ALA A 111 -4.24 -6.49 1.39
CA ALA A 111 -4.68 -7.87 1.29
C ALA A 111 -5.58 -8.12 0.07
N THR A 112 -6.41 -7.13 -0.33
CA THR A 112 -7.28 -7.28 -1.51
C THR A 112 -6.49 -7.11 -2.80
N CYS A 113 -5.53 -6.17 -2.88
CA CYS A 113 -4.61 -6.08 -4.02
C CYS A 113 -3.83 -7.38 -4.22
N LEU A 114 -3.30 -7.97 -3.14
CA LEU A 114 -2.61 -9.26 -3.21
C LEU A 114 -3.51 -10.39 -3.75
N ARG A 115 -4.79 -10.44 -3.35
CA ARG A 115 -5.75 -11.42 -3.89
C ARG A 115 -5.95 -11.22 -5.39
N LEU A 116 -6.13 -9.98 -5.83
CA LEU A 116 -6.31 -9.68 -7.26
C LEU A 116 -5.05 -10.00 -8.08
N LEU A 117 -3.85 -9.79 -7.52
CA LEU A 117 -2.59 -10.21 -8.16
C LEU A 117 -2.49 -11.73 -8.29
N VAL A 118 -2.88 -12.49 -7.26
CA VAL A 118 -2.93 -13.96 -7.34
C VAL A 118 -3.91 -14.39 -8.43
N ASP A 119 -5.14 -13.88 -8.39
CA ASP A 119 -6.19 -14.22 -9.37
C ASP A 119 -5.73 -13.91 -10.81
N HIS A 120 -5.05 -12.77 -11.02
CA HIS A 120 -4.47 -12.43 -12.33
C HIS A 120 -3.38 -13.42 -12.75
N SER A 121 -2.45 -13.74 -11.84
CA SER A 121 -1.33 -14.64 -12.14
C SER A 121 -1.74 -16.05 -12.53
N GLU A 122 -2.93 -16.49 -12.14
CA GLU A 122 -3.52 -17.78 -12.53
C GLU A 122 -4.13 -17.75 -13.92
N SER A 123 -4.43 -16.56 -14.45
CA SER A 123 -5.08 -16.37 -15.75
C SER A 123 -4.12 -16.07 -16.89
N VAL A 124 -2.83 -15.85 -16.59
CA VAL A 124 -1.81 -15.46 -17.58
C VAL A 124 -0.55 -16.32 -17.48
N PRO A 125 0.19 -16.54 -18.59
CA PRO A 125 1.50 -17.17 -18.53
C PRO A 125 2.49 -16.34 -17.70
N SER A 126 3.46 -17.00 -17.05
CA SER A 126 4.56 -16.32 -16.36
C SER A 126 5.39 -15.45 -17.32
N GLY A 127 6.05 -14.44 -16.76
CA GLY A 127 6.87 -13.50 -17.52
C GLY A 127 6.20 -12.15 -17.78
N TRP A 128 4.97 -11.94 -17.30
CA TRP A 128 4.27 -10.65 -17.40
C TRP A 128 5.04 -9.51 -16.72
N SER A 129 4.77 -8.28 -17.14
CA SER A 129 5.40 -7.07 -16.58
C SER A 129 4.48 -6.39 -15.58
N PHE A 130 5.07 -5.93 -14.48
CA PHE A 130 4.34 -5.34 -13.35
C PHE A 130 4.92 -3.98 -12.94
N LEU A 131 4.02 -3.02 -12.70
CA LEU A 131 4.33 -1.71 -12.16
C LEU A 131 3.54 -1.51 -10.86
N ASP A 132 4.25 -1.20 -9.77
CA ASP A 132 3.68 -0.92 -8.45
C ASP A 132 3.89 0.56 -8.10
N LEU A 133 2.82 1.34 -8.08
CA LEU A 133 2.81 2.79 -7.85
C LEU A 133 2.52 3.07 -6.37
N GLY A 134 3.41 3.79 -5.70
CA GLY A 134 3.33 4.00 -4.25
C GLY A 134 3.54 2.69 -3.52
N THR A 135 4.70 2.09 -3.74
CA THR A 135 5.01 0.71 -3.32
C THR A 135 5.04 0.50 -1.81
N GLY A 136 5.26 1.56 -1.03
CA GLY A 136 5.33 1.51 0.43
C GLY A 136 6.35 0.48 0.92
N SER A 137 5.87 -0.59 1.55
CA SER A 137 6.73 -1.70 2.03
C SER A 137 7.31 -2.59 0.94
N GLY A 138 6.93 -2.44 -0.32
CA GLY A 138 7.33 -3.30 -1.43
C GLY A 138 6.53 -4.62 -1.55
N VAL A 139 5.55 -4.85 -0.70
CA VAL A 139 4.87 -6.16 -0.61
C VAL A 139 4.18 -6.57 -1.90
N LEU A 140 3.57 -5.62 -2.64
CA LEU A 140 2.92 -5.92 -3.92
C LEU A 140 3.95 -6.22 -5.00
N ALA A 141 5.05 -5.47 -5.05
CA ALA A 141 6.16 -5.73 -5.98
C ALA A 141 6.79 -7.11 -5.74
N ILE A 142 7.07 -7.47 -4.48
CA ILE A 142 7.58 -8.79 -4.08
C ILE A 142 6.59 -9.88 -4.48
N ALA A 143 5.30 -9.70 -4.17
CA ALA A 143 4.24 -10.65 -4.52
C ALA A 143 4.17 -10.85 -6.04
N GLY A 144 4.14 -9.77 -6.82
CA GLY A 144 4.13 -9.84 -8.28
C GLY A 144 5.30 -10.67 -8.82
N ARG A 145 6.51 -10.44 -8.29
CA ARG A 145 7.70 -11.21 -8.69
C ARG A 145 7.59 -12.69 -8.36
N LEU A 146 7.14 -13.04 -7.16
CA LEU A 146 6.94 -14.42 -6.72
C LEU A 146 5.82 -15.14 -7.47
N LEU A 147 4.81 -14.40 -7.96
CA LEU A 147 3.70 -14.91 -8.74
C LEU A 147 4.02 -15.07 -10.23
N GLY A 148 5.26 -14.76 -10.65
CA GLY A 148 5.73 -15.04 -12.00
C GLY A 148 5.90 -13.81 -12.87
N ALA A 149 5.81 -12.59 -12.34
CA ALA A 149 6.20 -11.41 -13.13
C ALA A 149 7.68 -11.48 -13.50
N GLY A 150 7.98 -11.35 -14.79
CA GLY A 150 9.33 -11.38 -15.32
C GLY A 150 10.07 -10.07 -15.13
N LYS A 151 9.36 -8.96 -15.21
CA LYS A 151 9.86 -7.60 -15.02
C LYS A 151 8.96 -6.86 -14.05
N VAL A 152 9.55 -6.36 -12.96
CA VAL A 152 8.85 -5.59 -11.95
C VAL A 152 9.55 -4.25 -11.76
N LYS A 153 8.78 -3.17 -11.86
CA LYS A 153 9.18 -1.85 -11.42
C LYS A 153 8.28 -1.40 -10.28
N ALA A 154 8.87 -0.74 -9.31
CA ALA A 154 8.16 -0.21 -8.16
C ALA A 154 8.75 1.13 -7.77
N PHE A 155 7.93 2.08 -7.40
CA PHE A 155 8.43 3.35 -6.90
C PHE A 155 7.51 3.95 -5.82
N ASP A 156 8.10 4.84 -5.04
CA ASP A 156 7.39 5.67 -4.09
C ASP A 156 7.96 7.08 -4.14
N PHE A 157 7.16 8.08 -3.77
CA PHE A 157 7.66 9.46 -3.67
C PHE A 157 8.46 9.69 -2.38
N ASP A 158 8.25 8.83 -1.38
CA ASP A 158 8.95 8.86 -0.10
C ASP A 158 10.21 7.99 -0.16
N ALA A 159 11.39 8.64 -0.11
CA ALA A 159 12.68 7.96 -0.06
C ALA A 159 12.76 6.91 1.06
N LYS A 160 12.08 7.16 2.20
CA LYS A 160 12.05 6.20 3.30
C LYS A 160 11.26 4.95 2.96
N ALA A 161 10.15 5.07 2.25
CA ALA A 161 9.40 3.92 1.74
C ALA A 161 10.23 3.10 0.76
N VAL A 162 10.97 3.76 -0.14
CA VAL A 162 11.90 3.11 -1.07
C VAL A 162 12.98 2.32 -0.32
N GLU A 163 13.56 2.90 0.73
CA GLU A 163 14.55 2.22 1.58
C GLU A 163 13.94 0.96 2.25
N VAL A 164 12.75 1.08 2.84
CA VAL A 164 12.05 -0.03 3.48
C VAL A 164 11.71 -1.13 2.47
N ALA A 165 11.22 -0.77 1.29
CA ALA A 165 10.93 -1.73 0.25
C ALA A 165 12.19 -2.46 -0.24
N ALA A 166 13.31 -1.75 -0.40
CA ALA A 166 14.59 -2.36 -0.76
C ALA A 166 15.06 -3.37 0.29
N GLN A 167 14.96 -3.02 1.59
CA GLN A 167 15.28 -3.92 2.69
C GLN A 167 14.37 -5.16 2.71
N ASN A 168 13.07 -4.99 2.42
CA ASN A 168 12.14 -6.11 2.34
C ASN A 168 12.41 -7.02 1.12
N ILE A 169 12.79 -6.46 -0.02
CA ILE A 169 13.22 -7.22 -1.20
C ILE A 169 14.46 -8.06 -0.86
N GLU A 170 15.46 -7.46 -0.21
CA GLU A 170 16.66 -8.17 0.24
C GLU A 170 16.34 -9.26 1.26
N ARG A 171 15.55 -8.96 2.30
CA ARG A 171 15.10 -9.90 3.35
C ARG A 171 14.44 -11.14 2.75
N ASN A 172 13.61 -10.94 1.73
CA ASN A 172 12.95 -12.06 1.03
C ASN A 172 13.81 -12.70 -0.05
N GLN A 173 15.08 -12.29 -0.21
CA GLN A 173 16.03 -12.81 -1.20
C GLN A 173 15.49 -12.76 -2.65
N ILE A 174 14.72 -11.71 -2.96
CA ILE A 174 14.08 -11.52 -4.28
C ILE A 174 14.99 -10.69 -5.17
N THR A 175 15.09 -11.09 -6.43
CA THR A 175 15.81 -10.35 -7.49
C THR A 175 14.88 -10.02 -8.65
N GLY A 176 15.28 -9.04 -9.47
CA GLY A 176 14.51 -8.68 -10.67
C GLY A 176 13.38 -7.70 -10.40
N ILE A 177 13.46 -6.96 -9.30
CA ILE A 177 12.63 -5.80 -8.99
C ILE A 177 13.52 -4.56 -9.11
N GLU A 178 13.11 -3.60 -9.95
CA GLU A 178 13.69 -2.26 -10.03
C GLU A 178 12.90 -1.34 -9.13
N ILE A 179 13.53 -0.86 -8.05
CA ILE A 179 12.90 0.06 -7.10
C ILE A 179 13.62 1.39 -7.10
N PHE A 180 12.87 2.50 -7.05
CA PHE A 180 13.42 3.86 -7.09
C PHE A 180 12.45 4.87 -6.51
N GLU A 181 12.96 6.07 -6.18
CA GLU A 181 12.17 7.22 -5.76
C GLU A 181 11.62 7.95 -6.99
N ALA A 182 10.31 8.22 -7.01
CA ALA A 182 9.69 9.04 -8.05
C ALA A 182 8.32 9.55 -7.59
N ASP A 183 7.96 10.75 -8.05
CA ASP A 183 6.59 11.27 -7.96
C ASP A 183 5.78 10.76 -9.17
N VAL A 184 4.61 10.20 -8.89
CA VAL A 184 3.68 9.69 -9.92
C VAL A 184 3.30 10.76 -10.95
N PHE A 185 3.29 12.03 -10.55
CA PHE A 185 2.92 13.14 -11.44
C PHE A 185 4.09 13.63 -12.31
N GLU A 186 5.33 13.35 -11.92
CA GLU A 186 6.53 13.79 -12.60
C GLU A 186 7.27 12.65 -13.33
N TRP A 187 6.92 11.39 -13.02
CA TRP A 187 7.61 10.24 -13.58
C TRP A 187 7.33 10.07 -15.07
N GLU A 188 8.37 10.20 -15.86
CA GLU A 188 8.34 9.96 -17.30
C GLU A 188 8.86 8.56 -17.63
N ASN A 189 8.05 7.79 -18.34
CA ASN A 189 8.40 6.45 -18.77
C ASN A 189 7.69 6.08 -20.09
N SER A 190 8.43 5.50 -21.01
CA SER A 190 7.90 5.02 -22.30
C SER A 190 7.52 3.54 -22.30
N GLN A 191 7.92 2.80 -21.26
CA GLN A 191 7.62 1.38 -21.12
C GLN A 191 6.18 1.19 -20.65
N LYS A 192 5.52 0.18 -21.23
CA LYS A 192 4.20 -0.27 -20.79
C LYS A 192 4.29 -1.58 -20.02
N PHE A 193 3.30 -1.78 -19.14
CA PHE A 193 3.21 -2.93 -18.25
C PHE A 193 1.87 -3.65 -18.45
N GLN A 194 1.90 -4.96 -18.33
CA GLN A 194 0.69 -5.79 -18.43
C GLN A 194 -0.19 -5.65 -17.17
N VAL A 195 0.44 -5.39 -16.02
CA VAL A 195 -0.27 -5.12 -14.78
C VAL A 195 0.27 -3.81 -14.18
N VAL A 196 -0.63 -2.96 -13.75
CA VAL A 196 -0.33 -1.75 -12.96
C VAL A 196 -1.16 -1.82 -11.69
N ALA A 197 -0.53 -1.67 -10.53
CA ALA A 197 -1.23 -1.56 -9.26
C ALA A 197 -0.93 -0.21 -8.60
N ALA A 198 -1.93 0.36 -7.95
CA ALA A 198 -1.82 1.57 -7.14
C ALA A 198 -2.72 1.45 -5.91
N ASN A 199 -2.11 1.34 -4.74
CA ASN A 199 -2.81 1.36 -3.46
C ASN A 199 -2.60 2.72 -2.79
N LEU A 200 -3.26 3.76 -3.34
CA LEU A 200 -3.05 5.16 -3.03
C LEU A 200 -4.37 5.84 -2.63
N PHE A 201 -4.29 7.04 -2.08
CA PHE A 201 -5.49 7.81 -1.78
C PHE A 201 -6.24 8.23 -3.06
N SER A 202 -7.56 8.36 -2.94
CA SER A 202 -8.46 8.66 -4.05
C SER A 202 -8.07 9.93 -4.81
N THR A 203 -7.63 10.98 -4.13
CA THR A 203 -7.20 12.23 -4.75
C THR A 203 -5.97 12.04 -5.65
N VAL A 204 -5.02 11.23 -5.21
CA VAL A 204 -3.83 10.88 -6.01
C VAL A 204 -4.23 10.00 -7.19
N LEU A 205 -5.09 9.00 -6.96
CA LEU A 205 -5.57 8.10 -8.02
C LEU A 205 -6.29 8.87 -9.13
N VAL A 206 -7.22 9.76 -8.79
CA VAL A 206 -7.96 10.59 -9.76
C VAL A 206 -7.00 11.41 -10.63
N GLY A 207 -5.99 12.03 -10.02
CA GLY A 207 -4.98 12.79 -10.75
C GLY A 207 -4.05 11.94 -11.61
N ALA A 208 -3.68 10.73 -11.15
CA ALA A 208 -2.72 9.85 -11.81
C ALA A 208 -3.34 8.94 -12.90
N LEU A 209 -4.65 8.70 -12.88
CA LEU A 209 -5.33 7.84 -13.85
C LEU A 209 -5.03 8.20 -15.32
N PRO A 210 -5.02 9.49 -15.76
CA PRO A 210 -4.63 9.85 -17.11
C PRO A 210 -3.18 9.47 -17.45
N LEU A 211 -2.27 9.45 -16.46
CA LEU A 211 -0.88 9.05 -16.64
C LEU A 211 -0.75 7.53 -16.73
N MET A 212 -1.53 6.78 -15.96
CA MET A 212 -1.53 5.32 -15.98
C MET A 212 -1.89 4.76 -17.36
N THR A 213 -2.68 5.47 -18.16
CA THR A 213 -2.97 5.08 -19.55
C THR A 213 -1.72 5.00 -20.43
N LYS A 214 -0.68 5.77 -20.11
CA LYS A 214 0.60 5.76 -20.84
C LYS A 214 1.46 4.56 -20.46
N TRP A 215 1.27 4.03 -19.25
CA TRP A 215 2.13 2.98 -18.66
C TRP A 215 1.51 1.58 -18.69
N ILE A 216 0.24 1.46 -19.05
CA ILE A 216 -0.42 0.16 -19.15
C ILE A 216 -0.52 -0.30 -20.59
N GLU A 217 -0.36 -1.61 -20.82
CA GLU A 217 -0.57 -2.20 -22.14
C GLU A 217 -2.06 -2.24 -22.48
N ARG A 218 -2.36 -2.28 -23.76
CA ARG A 218 -3.72 -2.58 -24.22
C ARG A 218 -4.16 -3.95 -23.71
N LYS A 219 -5.32 -4.04 -23.11
CA LYS A 219 -5.82 -5.21 -22.36
C LYS A 219 -5.00 -5.55 -21.11
N GLY A 220 -4.18 -4.62 -20.64
CA GLY A 220 -3.51 -4.75 -19.36
C GLY A 220 -4.50 -4.64 -18.20
N ARG A 221 -4.10 -5.16 -17.03
CA ARG A 221 -4.88 -5.14 -15.80
C ARG A 221 -4.45 -3.98 -14.91
N LEU A 222 -5.38 -3.09 -14.56
CA LEU A 222 -5.19 -2.05 -13.56
C LEU A 222 -5.84 -2.50 -12.24
N ILE A 223 -5.11 -2.38 -11.12
CA ILE A 223 -5.60 -2.65 -9.77
C ILE A 223 -5.50 -1.36 -8.97
N LEU A 224 -6.63 -0.86 -8.50
CA LEU A 224 -6.71 0.35 -7.67
C LEU A 224 -7.22 0.02 -6.28
N SER A 225 -6.62 0.61 -5.26
CA SER A 225 -7.04 0.47 -3.87
C SER A 225 -6.65 1.70 -3.04
N GLY A 226 -6.96 1.68 -1.71
CA GLY A 226 -6.77 2.86 -0.87
C GLY A 226 -7.91 3.87 -0.99
N ILE A 227 -9.02 3.46 -1.62
CA ILE A 227 -10.16 4.32 -1.93
C ILE A 227 -11.18 4.22 -0.80
N LEU A 228 -11.60 5.35 -0.23
CA LEU A 228 -12.73 5.37 0.68
C LEU A 228 -14.05 5.10 -0.09
N ALA A 229 -14.94 4.32 0.51
CA ALA A 229 -16.19 3.94 -0.15
C ALA A 229 -17.08 5.14 -0.54
N GLU A 230 -16.95 6.26 0.16
CA GLU A 230 -17.64 7.50 -0.16
C GLU A 230 -17.02 8.27 -1.35
N GLN A 231 -15.75 7.98 -1.68
CA GLN A 231 -15.01 8.55 -2.81
C GLN A 231 -14.96 7.60 -4.02
N TRP A 232 -15.58 6.42 -3.89
CA TRP A 232 -15.50 5.38 -4.92
C TRP A 232 -16.04 5.82 -6.27
N GLN A 233 -17.17 6.51 -6.27
CA GLN A 233 -17.82 6.94 -7.54
C GLN A 233 -16.94 7.89 -8.33
N GLU A 234 -16.24 8.82 -7.67
CA GLU A 234 -15.33 9.76 -8.33
C GLU A 234 -14.16 9.03 -9.00
N VAL A 235 -13.58 8.03 -8.32
CA VAL A 235 -12.48 7.23 -8.88
C VAL A 235 -12.98 6.37 -10.05
N LEU A 236 -14.15 5.76 -9.91
CA LEU A 236 -14.77 4.94 -10.97
C LEU A 236 -15.03 5.76 -12.22
N ASP A 237 -15.73 6.90 -12.09
CA ASP A 237 -16.04 7.80 -13.20
C ASP A 237 -14.76 8.23 -13.92
N LYS A 238 -13.72 8.58 -13.14
CA LYS A 238 -12.43 8.98 -13.71
C LYS A 238 -11.71 7.85 -14.43
N ALA A 239 -11.77 6.63 -13.90
CA ALA A 239 -11.18 5.46 -14.54
C ALA A 239 -11.89 5.17 -15.89
N GLU A 240 -13.22 5.23 -15.92
CA GLU A 240 -14.01 5.04 -17.14
C GLU A 240 -13.75 6.15 -18.18
N GLU A 241 -13.64 7.40 -17.76
CA GLU A 241 -13.23 8.53 -18.65
C GLU A 241 -11.85 8.28 -19.29
N CYS A 242 -10.95 7.63 -18.55
CA CYS A 242 -9.61 7.26 -19.04
C CYS A 242 -9.60 5.99 -19.91
N GLY A 243 -10.75 5.35 -20.15
CA GLY A 243 -10.87 4.16 -20.99
C GLY A 243 -10.63 2.85 -20.23
N PHE A 244 -10.64 2.86 -18.90
CA PHE A 244 -10.58 1.65 -18.10
C PHE A 244 -11.98 1.07 -17.90
N GLN A 245 -12.11 -0.25 -18.09
CA GLN A 245 -13.37 -0.97 -17.92
C GLN A 245 -13.34 -1.73 -16.60
N LEU A 246 -14.31 -1.47 -15.72
CA LEU A 246 -14.42 -2.18 -14.44
C LEU A 246 -14.65 -3.68 -14.67
N VAL A 247 -13.80 -4.49 -14.07
CA VAL A 247 -13.92 -5.97 -14.09
C VAL A 247 -14.50 -6.47 -12.78
N SER A 248 -13.99 -5.98 -11.66
CA SER A 248 -14.50 -6.33 -10.35
C SER A 248 -14.15 -5.26 -9.32
N ASP A 249 -14.99 -5.13 -8.32
CA ASP A 249 -14.73 -4.32 -7.14
C ASP A 249 -15.03 -5.09 -5.86
N LYS A 250 -14.42 -4.66 -4.75
CA LYS A 250 -14.59 -5.25 -3.43
C LYS A 250 -14.58 -4.18 -2.36
N LYS A 251 -15.65 -4.13 -1.57
CA LYS A 251 -15.72 -3.30 -0.36
C LYS A 251 -15.36 -4.12 0.87
N ILE A 252 -14.39 -3.65 1.66
CA ILE A 252 -14.05 -4.23 2.97
C ILE A 252 -14.00 -3.10 4.00
N GLY A 253 -14.97 -3.09 4.92
CA GLY A 253 -15.15 -1.98 5.84
C GLY A 253 -15.45 -0.67 5.12
N LYS A 254 -14.61 0.34 5.29
CA LYS A 254 -14.71 1.64 4.61
C LYS A 254 -13.94 1.71 3.27
N TRP A 255 -13.21 0.66 2.90
CA TRP A 255 -12.28 0.65 1.79
C TRP A 255 -12.82 -0.06 0.55
N MET A 256 -12.54 0.51 -0.60
CA MET A 256 -12.78 -0.09 -1.91
C MET A 256 -11.46 -0.49 -2.56
N THR A 257 -11.49 -1.61 -3.24
CA THR A 257 -10.44 -2.09 -4.14
C THR A 257 -11.09 -2.57 -5.42
N ALA A 258 -10.52 -2.26 -6.56
CA ALA A 258 -11.10 -2.66 -7.84
C ALA A 258 -10.02 -3.09 -8.84
N SER A 259 -10.43 -3.88 -9.82
CA SER A 259 -9.65 -4.20 -11.00
C SER A 259 -10.36 -3.78 -12.27
N PHE A 260 -9.57 -3.30 -13.23
CA PHE A 260 -10.04 -2.80 -14.51
C PHE A 260 -9.22 -3.41 -15.63
N ASP A 261 -9.82 -3.52 -16.82
CA ASP A 261 -9.13 -3.79 -18.07
C ASP A 261 -8.86 -2.47 -18.81
N ALA A 262 -7.66 -2.31 -19.34
CA ALA A 262 -7.31 -1.21 -20.23
C ALA A 262 -7.82 -1.48 -21.65
N SER A 263 -8.44 -0.48 -22.29
CA SER A 263 -9.02 -0.55 -23.63
C SER A 263 -7.97 -0.62 -24.75
#